data_3085abfd3b779dc2a2c20cb8e4fdf191
#
_entry.id   3085abfd3b779dc2a2c20cb8e4fdf191
#
_cell.length_a   1.000
_cell.length_b   1.000
_cell.length_c   1.000
_cell.angle_alpha   90.00
_cell.angle_beta   90.00
_cell.angle_gamma   90.00
#
_symmetry.space_group_name_H-M   'P 1'
#
loop_
_entity.id
_entity.type
_entity.pdbx_description
1 polymer ?
#
loop_
_entity_poly.entity_id
_entity_poly.type
_entity_poly.pdbx_seq_one_letter_code
_entity_poly.pdbx_strand_id
1 'polypeptide(L)'
;IRLAYYYWMVTGDTSIFGEEWLQAIENVLKTFKEQQRKDGVGPYYFERVTNRQFDTLSNDGLGAPVNPVGLIVSSFRPSDDATVLQFLVPSNFFAVSVLNKAAEILTKVNKNETLAKECTALAEEVSAALEKYAVYNHPEFGEIYAFEVDGFGNYYCMDDANVPSLLAMKYLNPEVIDEQIYANTRRCVWSESNPYCFRGKAGEGIGGPHIGYDMAWPMSIM
;
A
#
# COMPACT_ATOMS: atom_id res chain seq x y z
N ILE A 1 -12.89 0.95 5.09
CA ILE A 1 -12.59 1.50 6.42
C ILE A 1 -12.46 3.04 6.36
N ARG A 2 -11.55 3.59 5.54
CA ARG A 2 -11.29 5.05 5.48
C ARG A 2 -12.56 5.86 5.18
N LEU A 3 -13.34 5.48 4.17
CA LEU A 3 -14.60 6.15 3.83
C LEU A 3 -15.59 6.12 5.00
N ALA A 4 -15.78 4.97 5.62
CA ALA A 4 -16.69 4.80 6.76
C ALA A 4 -16.24 5.65 7.98
N TYR A 5 -14.92 5.72 8.23
CA TYR A 5 -14.37 6.56 9.29
C TYR A 5 -14.71 8.05 9.07
N TYR A 6 -14.43 8.59 7.88
CA TYR A 6 -14.70 10.01 7.60
C TYR A 6 -16.19 10.31 7.49
N TYR A 7 -17.01 9.37 7.01
CA TYR A 7 -18.47 9.49 7.04
C TYR A 7 -18.95 9.68 8.49
N TRP A 8 -18.52 8.80 9.40
CA TRP A 8 -18.83 8.93 10.82
C TRP A 8 -18.33 10.26 11.42
N MET A 9 -17.09 10.66 11.12
CA MET A 9 -16.52 11.91 11.64
C MET A 9 -17.31 13.16 11.21
N VAL A 10 -17.89 13.13 10.01
CA VAL A 10 -18.65 14.27 9.45
C VAL A 10 -20.11 14.23 9.90
N THR A 11 -20.73 13.06 9.94
CA THR A 11 -22.18 12.93 10.17
C THR A 11 -22.55 12.58 11.61
N GLY A 12 -21.64 11.96 12.36
CA GLY A 12 -21.91 11.36 13.67
C GLY A 12 -22.73 10.06 13.58
N ASP A 13 -23.10 9.62 12.37
CA ASP A 13 -23.90 8.42 12.16
C ASP A 13 -23.07 7.15 12.40
N THR A 14 -23.52 6.32 13.34
CA THR A 14 -22.88 5.05 13.72
C THR A 14 -23.64 3.83 13.21
N SER A 15 -24.72 4.01 12.50
CA SER A 15 -25.62 2.92 12.08
C SER A 15 -24.95 1.87 11.17
N ILE A 16 -23.89 2.26 10.46
CA ILE A 16 -23.13 1.39 9.56
C ILE A 16 -22.16 0.44 10.29
N PHE A 17 -21.90 0.63 11.58
CA PHE A 17 -20.93 -0.14 12.36
C PHE A 17 -21.59 -1.31 13.13
N GLY A 18 -22.45 -2.07 12.47
CA GLY A 18 -23.13 -3.24 13.02
C GLY A 18 -22.30 -4.53 12.94
N GLU A 19 -22.99 -5.67 13.01
CA GLU A 19 -22.37 -7.01 12.99
C GLU A 19 -21.61 -7.28 11.67
N GLU A 20 -22.14 -6.85 10.54
CA GLU A 20 -21.48 -6.99 9.22
C GLU A 20 -20.15 -6.22 9.17
N TRP A 21 -20.11 -5.03 9.78
CA TRP A 21 -18.89 -4.27 9.93
C TRP A 21 -17.85 -5.02 10.75
N LEU A 22 -18.25 -5.55 11.91
CA LEU A 22 -17.34 -6.33 12.77
C LEU A 22 -16.78 -7.54 12.03
N GLN A 23 -17.63 -8.29 11.36
CA GLN A 23 -17.21 -9.43 10.55
C GLN A 23 -16.25 -9.01 9.42
N ALA A 24 -16.49 -7.86 8.79
CA ALA A 24 -15.59 -7.34 7.75
C ALA A 24 -14.21 -7.00 8.32
N ILE A 25 -14.12 -6.40 9.51
CA ILE A 25 -12.84 -6.12 10.16
C ILE A 25 -12.10 -7.40 10.56
N GLU A 26 -12.79 -8.39 11.10
CA GLU A 26 -12.21 -9.72 11.40
C GLU A 26 -11.62 -10.37 10.14
N ASN A 27 -12.33 -10.30 9.02
CA ASN A 27 -11.87 -10.82 7.72
C ASN A 27 -10.64 -10.04 7.21
N VAL A 28 -10.61 -8.72 7.35
CA VAL A 28 -9.44 -7.89 7.00
C VAL A 28 -8.23 -8.30 7.84
N LEU A 29 -8.36 -8.39 9.15
CA LEU A 29 -7.28 -8.81 10.05
C LEU A 29 -6.75 -10.20 9.69
N LYS A 30 -7.67 -11.16 9.47
CA LYS A 30 -7.30 -12.51 9.05
C LYS A 30 -6.50 -12.48 7.75
N THR A 31 -7.01 -11.82 6.71
CA THR A 31 -6.37 -11.73 5.40
C THR A 31 -5.01 -11.06 5.48
N PHE A 32 -4.88 -9.97 6.23
CA PHE A 32 -3.61 -9.27 6.39
C PHE A 32 -2.57 -10.13 7.09
N LYS A 33 -2.95 -10.84 8.18
CA LYS A 33 -2.08 -11.78 8.90
C LYS A 33 -1.63 -12.95 8.00
N GLU A 34 -2.54 -13.54 7.23
CA GLU A 34 -2.22 -14.58 6.24
C GLU A 34 -1.25 -14.06 5.17
N GLN A 35 -1.45 -12.83 4.70
CA GLN A 35 -0.60 -12.21 3.68
C GLN A 35 0.72 -11.65 4.23
N GLN A 36 0.96 -11.63 5.53
CA GLN A 36 2.31 -11.44 6.06
C GLN A 36 3.21 -12.67 5.79
N ARG A 37 2.63 -13.81 5.44
CA ARG A 37 3.32 -15.06 5.08
C ARG A 37 4.30 -15.59 6.13
N LYS A 38 4.07 -15.29 7.41
CA LYS A 38 4.91 -15.76 8.52
C LYS A 38 4.81 -17.28 8.74
N ASP A 39 3.61 -17.82 8.54
CA ASP A 39 3.28 -19.23 8.77
C ASP A 39 3.17 -20.04 7.46
N GLY A 40 3.73 -19.51 6.37
CA GLY A 40 3.68 -20.11 5.04
C GLY A 40 3.24 -19.15 3.95
N VAL A 41 3.05 -19.66 2.73
CA VAL A 41 2.78 -18.83 1.54
C VAL A 41 1.38 -18.18 1.52
N GLY A 42 0.50 -18.56 2.45
CA GLY A 42 -0.89 -18.09 2.51
C GLY A 42 -1.79 -18.83 1.53
N PRO A 43 -3.13 -18.60 1.61
CA PRO A 43 -4.11 -19.31 0.78
C PRO A 43 -4.34 -18.66 -0.59
N TYR A 44 -3.77 -17.48 -0.84
CA TYR A 44 -4.06 -16.70 -2.04
C TYR A 44 -3.00 -16.93 -3.11
N TYR A 45 -3.46 -17.34 -4.29
CA TYR A 45 -2.65 -17.47 -5.50
C TYR A 45 -3.49 -17.03 -6.69
N PHE A 46 -2.83 -16.60 -7.76
CA PHE A 46 -3.51 -16.24 -9.00
C PHE A 46 -2.61 -16.53 -10.20
N GLU A 47 -3.12 -17.33 -11.11
CA GLU A 47 -2.47 -17.66 -12.37
C GLU A 47 -3.49 -17.73 -13.50
N ARG A 48 -3.14 -17.19 -14.65
CA ARG A 48 -3.92 -17.30 -15.88
C ARG A 48 -3.03 -17.34 -17.10
N VAL A 49 -3.54 -17.92 -18.20
CA VAL A 49 -2.88 -17.87 -19.50
C VAL A 49 -3.09 -16.48 -20.10
N THR A 50 -1.98 -15.78 -20.35
CA THR A 50 -1.96 -14.43 -20.90
C THR A 50 -0.70 -14.18 -21.71
N ASN A 51 -0.72 -13.22 -22.63
CA ASN A 51 0.44 -12.72 -23.35
C ASN A 51 1.03 -11.45 -22.73
N ARG A 52 0.51 -10.99 -21.60
CA ARG A 52 0.97 -9.81 -20.89
C ARG A 52 1.69 -10.24 -19.60
N GLN A 53 2.95 -9.82 -19.45
CA GLN A 53 3.81 -10.21 -18.34
C GLN A 53 3.23 -9.92 -16.96
N PHE A 54 2.56 -8.78 -16.79
CA PHE A 54 2.04 -8.34 -15.49
C PHE A 54 0.58 -8.72 -15.23
N ASP A 55 -0.05 -9.48 -16.11
CA ASP A 55 -1.45 -9.93 -15.98
C ASP A 55 -1.60 -11.22 -15.16
N THR A 56 -0.51 -11.80 -14.68
CA THR A 56 -0.48 -13.04 -13.93
C THR A 56 0.71 -13.05 -12.97
N LEU A 57 0.67 -13.93 -11.98
CA LEU A 57 1.77 -14.10 -11.06
C LEU A 57 2.67 -15.27 -11.51
N SER A 58 3.97 -15.13 -11.28
CA SER A 58 4.95 -16.22 -11.38
C SER A 58 4.88 -17.18 -10.20
N ASN A 59 5.71 -18.24 -10.22
CA ASN A 59 5.91 -19.14 -9.09
C ASN A 59 4.57 -19.77 -8.63
N ASP A 60 3.90 -20.46 -9.57
CA ASP A 60 2.61 -21.13 -9.35
C ASP A 60 1.53 -20.18 -8.78
N GLY A 61 1.51 -18.96 -9.27
CA GLY A 61 0.53 -17.94 -8.85
C GLY A 61 0.83 -17.26 -7.50
N LEU A 62 1.97 -17.55 -6.89
CA LEU A 62 2.36 -16.97 -5.59
C LEU A 62 3.12 -15.64 -5.73
N GLY A 63 3.67 -15.36 -6.92
CA GLY A 63 4.52 -14.20 -7.21
C GLY A 63 5.96 -14.38 -6.73
N ALA A 64 6.72 -13.29 -6.69
CA ALA A 64 8.12 -13.30 -6.26
C ALA A 64 8.26 -13.73 -4.78
N PRO A 65 9.36 -14.39 -4.41
CA PRO A 65 9.62 -14.73 -3.01
C PRO A 65 9.72 -13.50 -2.11
N VAL A 66 9.28 -13.64 -0.87
CA VAL A 66 9.42 -12.60 0.17
C VAL A 66 10.11 -13.17 1.40
N ASN A 67 10.83 -12.31 2.11
CA ASN A 67 11.23 -12.56 3.49
C ASN A 67 10.11 -12.02 4.42
N PRO A 68 9.46 -12.86 5.25
CA PRO A 68 8.36 -12.45 6.11
C PRO A 68 8.84 -11.52 7.24
N VAL A 69 8.89 -10.22 6.99
CA VAL A 69 9.43 -9.22 7.91
C VAL A 69 8.32 -8.42 8.64
N GLY A 70 7.08 -8.84 8.50
CA GLY A 70 5.92 -8.15 9.11
C GLY A 70 5.14 -7.27 8.13
N LEU A 71 5.62 -7.07 6.90
CA LEU A 71 4.87 -6.41 5.83
C LEU A 71 3.82 -7.34 5.22
N ILE A 72 2.80 -6.74 4.63
CA ILE A 72 1.67 -7.43 4.00
C ILE A 72 1.92 -7.52 2.51
N VAL A 73 1.85 -8.72 1.95
CA VAL A 73 1.97 -8.98 0.51
C VAL A 73 0.78 -8.41 -0.25
N SER A 74 1.09 -7.73 -1.35
CA SER A 74 0.15 -7.36 -2.41
C SER A 74 0.53 -8.09 -3.69
N SER A 75 -0.30 -9.00 -4.15
CA SER A 75 -0.05 -9.74 -5.39
C SER A 75 -0.12 -8.85 -6.62
N PHE A 76 -1.03 -7.88 -6.60
CA PHE A 76 -1.22 -6.89 -7.65
C PHE A 76 -1.18 -5.47 -7.10
N ARG A 77 -0.80 -4.54 -7.96
CA ARG A 77 -0.91 -3.09 -7.76
C ARG A 77 -2.36 -2.64 -7.94
N PRO A 78 -2.72 -1.43 -7.50
CA PRO A 78 -4.03 -0.85 -7.80
C PRO A 78 -4.32 -0.70 -9.31
N SER A 79 -3.30 -0.74 -10.16
CA SER A 79 -3.40 -0.74 -11.63
C SER A 79 -3.72 -2.09 -12.25
N ASP A 80 -3.95 -3.14 -11.46
CA ASP A 80 -4.09 -4.54 -11.87
C ASP A 80 -2.79 -5.19 -12.40
N ASP A 81 -1.65 -4.50 -12.36
CA ASP A 81 -0.36 -5.11 -12.69
C ASP A 81 0.19 -5.91 -11.51
N ALA A 82 0.74 -7.08 -11.79
CA ALA A 82 1.45 -7.87 -10.80
C ALA A 82 2.64 -7.10 -10.20
N THR A 83 2.80 -7.19 -8.89
CA THR A 83 3.97 -6.62 -8.21
C THR A 83 5.25 -7.34 -8.60
N VAL A 84 6.33 -6.60 -8.74
CA VAL A 84 7.67 -7.16 -9.00
C VAL A 84 8.29 -7.66 -7.69
N LEU A 85 8.22 -6.83 -6.64
CA LEU A 85 8.54 -7.19 -5.26
C LEU A 85 7.26 -7.07 -4.44
N GLN A 86 6.90 -8.11 -3.69
CA GLN A 86 5.51 -8.29 -3.27
C GLN A 86 5.06 -7.42 -2.09
N PHE A 87 5.93 -6.70 -1.42
CA PHE A 87 5.51 -5.72 -0.42
C PHE A 87 5.36 -4.35 -1.06
N LEU A 88 4.14 -4.04 -1.50
CA LEU A 88 3.78 -2.71 -2.04
C LEU A 88 3.75 -1.71 -0.89
N VAL A 89 4.74 -0.82 -0.84
CA VAL A 89 4.97 0.09 0.28
C VAL A 89 3.81 1.06 0.50
N PRO A 90 3.25 1.76 -0.51
CA PRO A 90 2.11 2.67 -0.29
C PRO A 90 0.89 1.97 0.28
N SER A 91 0.63 0.72 -0.14
CA SER A 91 -0.49 -0.08 0.39
C SER A 91 -0.26 -0.51 1.84
N ASN A 92 0.98 -0.80 2.23
CA ASN A 92 1.32 -1.11 3.62
C ASN A 92 1.15 0.12 4.53
N PHE A 93 1.56 1.32 4.11
CA PHE A 93 1.24 2.57 4.83
C PHE A 93 -0.26 2.79 4.94
N PHE A 94 -1.01 2.53 3.87
CA PHE A 94 -2.46 2.64 3.90
C PHE A 94 -3.09 1.62 4.85
N ALA A 95 -2.56 0.40 4.95
CA ALA A 95 -3.00 -0.61 5.93
C ALA A 95 -2.81 -0.11 7.37
N VAL A 96 -1.65 0.49 7.72
CA VAL A 96 -1.41 1.08 9.05
C VAL A 96 -2.45 2.16 9.36
N SER A 97 -2.64 3.10 8.45
CA SER A 97 -3.61 4.20 8.62
C SER A 97 -5.04 3.69 8.83
N VAL A 98 -5.51 2.72 8.04
CA VAL A 98 -6.89 2.21 8.15
C VAL A 98 -7.09 1.31 9.34
N LEU A 99 -6.06 0.56 9.79
CA LEU A 99 -6.13 -0.24 11.01
C LEU A 99 -6.25 0.64 12.26
N ASN A 100 -5.51 1.75 12.32
CA ASN A 100 -5.64 2.73 13.40
C ASN A 100 -7.06 3.35 13.44
N LYS A 101 -7.62 3.70 12.27
CA LYS A 101 -8.99 4.19 12.16
C LYS A 101 -10.03 3.14 12.56
N ALA A 102 -9.82 1.88 12.19
CA ALA A 102 -10.67 0.77 12.62
C ALA A 102 -10.63 0.60 14.15
N ALA A 103 -9.44 0.63 14.75
CA ALA A 103 -9.28 0.54 16.20
C ALA A 103 -10.04 1.67 16.92
N GLU A 104 -10.00 2.89 16.40
CA GLU A 104 -10.75 4.01 16.96
C GLU A 104 -12.27 3.79 16.91
N ILE A 105 -12.81 3.33 15.77
CA ILE A 105 -14.24 2.99 15.61
C ILE A 105 -14.61 1.89 16.60
N LEU A 106 -13.83 0.81 16.63
CA LEU A 106 -14.06 -0.34 17.51
C LEU A 106 -14.10 0.05 18.99
N THR A 107 -13.20 0.94 19.41
CA THR A 107 -13.16 1.43 20.78
C THR A 107 -14.33 2.40 21.07
N LYS A 108 -14.54 3.40 20.22
CA LYS A 108 -15.49 4.48 20.50
C LYS A 108 -16.95 4.11 20.21
N VAL A 109 -17.20 3.31 19.18
CA VAL A 109 -18.55 2.97 18.71
C VAL A 109 -18.96 1.57 19.18
N ASN A 110 -18.21 0.55 18.77
CA ASN A 110 -18.57 -0.85 19.03
C ASN A 110 -18.29 -1.32 20.47
N LYS A 111 -17.42 -0.62 21.21
CA LYS A 111 -16.92 -1.03 22.53
C LYS A 111 -16.26 -2.41 22.52
N ASN A 112 -15.64 -2.77 21.39
CA ASN A 112 -14.92 -4.03 21.19
C ASN A 112 -13.41 -3.83 21.37
N GLU A 113 -12.97 -3.77 22.64
CA GLU A 113 -11.57 -3.54 23.00
C GLU A 113 -10.63 -4.64 22.53
N THR A 114 -11.11 -5.88 22.40
CA THR A 114 -10.30 -7.01 21.96
C THR A 114 -9.91 -6.82 20.48
N LEU A 115 -10.89 -6.60 19.63
CA LEU A 115 -10.65 -6.41 18.19
C LEU A 115 -9.88 -5.11 17.90
N ALA A 116 -10.14 -4.05 18.70
CA ALA A 116 -9.39 -2.79 18.62
C ALA A 116 -7.90 -3.01 18.91
N LYS A 117 -7.55 -3.77 19.94
CA LYS A 117 -6.16 -4.12 20.27
C LYS A 117 -5.49 -4.94 19.18
N GLU A 118 -6.21 -5.85 18.53
CA GLU A 118 -5.68 -6.61 17.39
C GLU A 118 -5.36 -5.71 16.19
N CYS A 119 -6.22 -4.75 15.88
CA CYS A 119 -5.97 -3.76 14.84
C CYS A 119 -4.73 -2.92 15.18
N THR A 120 -4.63 -2.43 16.39
CA THR A 120 -3.49 -1.62 16.85
C THR A 120 -2.18 -2.41 16.79
N ALA A 121 -2.17 -3.64 17.31
CA ALA A 121 -0.97 -4.48 17.33
C ALA A 121 -0.47 -4.78 15.90
N LEU A 122 -1.37 -5.07 14.97
CA LEU A 122 -0.99 -5.29 13.57
C LEU A 122 -0.50 -3.99 12.91
N ALA A 123 -1.12 -2.85 13.19
CA ALA A 123 -0.67 -1.55 12.70
C ALA A 123 0.73 -1.21 13.19
N GLU A 124 1.02 -1.41 14.47
CA GLU A 124 2.35 -1.20 15.08
C GLU A 124 3.41 -2.11 14.45
N GLU A 125 3.09 -3.38 14.24
CA GLU A 125 3.99 -4.33 13.61
C GLU A 125 4.34 -3.92 12.17
N VAL A 126 3.33 -3.60 11.35
CA VAL A 126 3.54 -3.16 9.96
C VAL A 126 4.30 -1.84 9.92
N SER A 127 4.00 -0.90 10.83
CA SER A 127 4.72 0.37 10.92
C SER A 127 6.21 0.18 11.21
N ALA A 128 6.54 -0.65 12.20
CA ALA A 128 7.93 -0.97 12.52
C ALA A 128 8.67 -1.65 11.36
N ALA A 129 7.97 -2.50 10.60
CA ALA A 129 8.54 -3.11 9.41
C ALA A 129 8.76 -2.10 8.27
N LEU A 130 7.83 -1.14 8.07
CA LEU A 130 7.98 -0.06 7.11
C LEU A 130 9.19 0.84 7.42
N GLU A 131 9.36 1.24 8.68
CA GLU A 131 10.52 2.05 9.12
C GLU A 131 11.85 1.36 8.77
N LYS A 132 11.90 0.04 8.89
CA LYS A 132 13.13 -0.72 8.68
C LYS A 132 13.39 -1.12 7.22
N TYR A 133 12.35 -1.40 6.45
CA TYR A 133 12.49 -2.04 5.14
C TYR A 133 11.99 -1.21 3.97
N ALA A 134 11.22 -0.14 4.20
CA ALA A 134 10.63 0.64 3.11
C ALA A 134 11.49 1.83 2.66
N VAL A 135 12.50 2.20 3.44
CA VAL A 135 13.36 3.36 3.16
C VAL A 135 14.61 2.92 2.40
N TYR A 136 14.88 3.63 1.31
CA TYR A 136 16.04 3.43 0.45
C TYR A 136 16.86 4.73 0.36
N ASN A 137 18.19 4.64 0.48
CA ASN A 137 19.06 5.80 0.35
C ASN A 137 19.43 6.03 -1.12
N HIS A 138 18.65 6.87 -1.79
CA HIS A 138 18.88 7.22 -3.19
C HIS A 138 20.08 8.18 -3.35
N PRO A 139 20.99 7.94 -4.32
CA PRO A 139 22.23 8.76 -4.45
C PRO A 139 21.99 10.25 -4.66
N GLU A 140 20.88 10.63 -5.28
CA GLU A 140 20.56 12.03 -5.61
C GLU A 140 19.59 12.66 -4.62
N PHE A 141 18.59 11.90 -4.13
CA PHE A 141 17.49 12.44 -3.32
C PHE A 141 17.63 12.19 -1.83
N GLY A 142 18.61 11.37 -1.40
CA GLY A 142 18.75 10.92 -0.02
C GLY A 142 17.74 9.84 0.32
N GLU A 143 17.30 9.78 1.57
CA GLU A 143 16.30 8.79 1.99
C GLU A 143 14.96 9.02 1.32
N ILE A 144 14.45 8.00 0.62
CA ILE A 144 13.15 7.97 -0.04
C ILE A 144 12.42 6.68 0.32
N TYR A 145 11.12 6.68 0.19
CA TYR A 145 10.33 5.45 0.21
C TYR A 145 10.47 4.71 -1.12
N ALA A 146 10.77 3.41 -1.07
CA ALA A 146 10.67 2.52 -2.21
C ALA A 146 9.19 2.30 -2.59
N PHE A 147 8.91 1.95 -3.84
CA PHE A 147 7.55 1.59 -4.26
C PHE A 147 7.21 0.16 -3.84
N GLU A 148 8.13 -0.77 -4.07
CA GLU A 148 8.02 -2.16 -3.66
C GLU A 148 9.31 -2.64 -3.00
N VAL A 149 9.18 -3.57 -2.05
CA VAL A 149 10.30 -4.27 -1.39
C VAL A 149 9.97 -5.75 -1.20
N ASP A 150 10.99 -6.57 -0.89
CA ASP A 150 10.82 -8.01 -0.67
C ASP A 150 11.25 -8.51 0.72
N GLY A 151 11.81 -7.62 1.55
CA GLY A 151 12.34 -7.96 2.86
C GLY A 151 13.73 -8.62 2.85
N PHE A 152 14.29 -8.94 1.68
CA PHE A 152 15.67 -9.42 1.51
C PHE A 152 16.68 -8.29 1.30
N GLY A 153 16.21 -7.05 1.16
CA GLY A 153 17.02 -5.87 0.90
C GLY A 153 16.96 -5.38 -0.55
N ASN A 154 16.06 -5.91 -1.35
CA ASN A 154 15.81 -5.39 -2.69
C ASN A 154 14.72 -4.32 -2.68
N TYR A 155 14.91 -3.31 -3.54
CA TYR A 155 14.03 -2.16 -3.68
C TYR A 155 13.64 -1.97 -5.14
N TYR A 156 12.39 -1.65 -5.38
CA TYR A 156 11.90 -1.24 -6.68
C TYR A 156 11.46 0.22 -6.62
N CYS A 157 12.20 1.09 -7.32
CA CYS A 157 12.01 2.53 -7.29
C CYS A 157 11.28 3.01 -8.55
N MET A 158 10.03 3.31 -8.40
CA MET A 158 9.13 3.93 -9.37
C MET A 158 7.96 4.55 -8.61
N ASP A 159 7.02 5.15 -9.29
CA ASP A 159 5.64 5.30 -8.81
C ASP A 159 4.67 4.92 -9.92
N ASP A 160 3.51 4.49 -9.53
CA ASP A 160 2.37 4.18 -10.39
C ASP A 160 1.25 5.17 -10.07
N ALA A 161 0.63 5.73 -11.11
CA ALA A 161 -0.42 6.73 -10.96
C ALA A 161 -1.68 6.26 -10.23
N ASN A 162 -1.84 4.94 -10.02
CA ASN A 162 -3.01 4.36 -9.38
C ASN A 162 -2.86 4.33 -7.85
N VAL A 163 -3.87 4.84 -7.16
CA VAL A 163 -3.88 5.02 -5.70
C VAL A 163 -4.30 3.70 -4.99
N PRO A 164 -3.56 3.25 -3.95
CA PRO A 164 -2.43 3.87 -3.25
C PRO A 164 -1.12 3.94 -4.06
N SER A 165 -0.51 5.12 -4.11
CA SER A 165 0.79 5.41 -4.75
C SER A 165 1.70 6.16 -3.79
N LEU A 166 2.98 6.31 -4.11
CA LEU A 166 3.90 7.11 -3.30
C LEU A 166 3.46 8.58 -3.23
N LEU A 167 2.99 9.16 -4.34
CA LEU A 167 2.46 10.53 -4.33
C LEU A 167 1.22 10.68 -3.45
N ALA A 168 0.34 9.69 -3.43
CA ALA A 168 -0.89 9.73 -2.67
C ALA A 168 -0.69 9.51 -1.15
N MET A 169 0.50 9.12 -0.70
CA MET A 169 0.75 8.77 0.70
C MET A 169 0.41 9.91 1.66
N LYS A 170 0.77 11.16 1.33
CA LYS A 170 0.46 12.32 2.19
C LYS A 170 -1.05 12.58 2.30
N TYR A 171 -1.81 12.30 1.26
CA TYR A 171 -3.27 12.41 1.28
C TYR A 171 -3.94 11.25 2.04
N LEU A 172 -3.42 10.03 1.87
CA LEU A 172 -4.00 8.82 2.46
C LEU A 172 -3.61 8.63 3.91
N ASN A 173 -2.36 8.92 4.26
CA ASN A 173 -1.69 8.46 5.47
C ASN A 173 -0.84 9.56 6.15
N PRO A 174 -1.33 10.80 6.27
CA PRO A 174 -0.50 11.92 6.76
C PRO A 174 0.05 11.69 8.17
N GLU A 175 -0.62 10.85 8.95
CA GLU A 175 -0.27 10.55 10.34
C GLU A 175 0.82 9.49 10.53
N VAL A 176 1.22 8.79 9.46
CA VAL A 176 2.15 7.64 9.55
C VAL A 176 3.38 7.76 8.66
N ILE A 177 3.54 8.86 7.94
CA ILE A 177 4.68 9.11 7.07
C ILE A 177 5.68 10.08 7.71
N ASP A 178 6.98 9.91 7.42
CA ASP A 178 7.97 10.94 7.68
C ASP A 178 7.91 12.01 6.58
N GLU A 179 7.72 13.26 6.97
CA GLU A 179 7.55 14.40 6.05
C GLU A 179 8.80 14.66 5.20
N GLN A 180 10.01 14.45 5.76
CA GLN A 180 11.25 14.69 5.02
C GLN A 180 11.50 13.59 3.99
N ILE A 181 11.30 12.33 4.39
CA ILE A 181 11.42 11.19 3.47
C ILE A 181 10.37 11.30 2.37
N TYR A 182 9.14 11.68 2.70
CA TYR A 182 8.10 11.92 1.71
C TYR A 182 8.45 13.05 0.75
N ALA A 183 8.97 14.17 1.24
CA ALA A 183 9.39 15.29 0.39
C ALA A 183 10.49 14.88 -0.60
N ASN A 184 11.45 14.08 -0.16
CA ASN A 184 12.49 13.51 -1.00
C ASN A 184 11.90 12.54 -2.04
N THR A 185 11.00 11.65 -1.59
CA THR A 185 10.29 10.68 -2.44
C THR A 185 9.52 11.41 -3.54
N ARG A 186 8.76 12.45 -3.18
CA ARG A 186 8.02 13.27 -4.15
C ARG A 186 8.94 13.89 -5.21
N ARG A 187 10.13 14.40 -4.83
CA ARG A 187 11.10 14.92 -5.79
C ARG A 187 11.61 13.84 -6.73
N CYS A 188 11.90 12.65 -6.19
CA CYS A 188 12.34 11.50 -6.97
C CYS A 188 11.25 11.05 -7.97
N VAL A 189 10.01 10.92 -7.53
CA VAL A 189 8.87 10.53 -8.39
C VAL A 189 8.65 11.50 -9.54
N TRP A 190 8.87 12.81 -9.32
CA TRP A 190 8.80 13.86 -10.35
C TRP A 190 10.12 14.11 -11.08
N SER A 191 10.95 13.10 -11.22
CA SER A 191 12.24 13.17 -11.92
C SER A 191 12.38 12.03 -12.92
N GLU A 192 13.49 12.03 -13.66
CA GLU A 192 13.86 10.96 -14.59
C GLU A 192 14.22 9.64 -13.87
N SER A 193 14.41 9.68 -12.54
CA SER A 193 14.59 8.47 -11.73
C SER A 193 13.31 7.63 -11.62
N ASN A 194 12.15 8.22 -11.87
CA ASN A 194 10.90 7.49 -12.07
C ASN A 194 10.66 7.28 -13.57
N PRO A 195 10.73 6.04 -14.10
CA PRO A 195 10.55 5.76 -15.54
C PRO A 195 9.14 6.09 -16.05
N TYR A 196 8.20 6.36 -15.17
CA TYR A 196 6.81 6.72 -15.51
C TYR A 196 6.49 8.20 -15.26
N CYS A 197 7.51 9.04 -15.07
CA CYS A 197 7.37 10.49 -15.07
C CYS A 197 7.50 11.00 -16.51
N PHE A 198 6.39 11.34 -17.13
CA PHE A 198 6.36 11.76 -18.53
C PHE A 198 6.21 13.27 -18.66
N ARG A 199 6.97 13.83 -19.63
CA ARG A 199 6.96 15.26 -19.95
C ARG A 199 6.71 15.47 -21.42
N GLY A 200 5.72 16.28 -21.74
CA GLY A 200 5.32 16.59 -23.11
C GLY A 200 5.03 18.08 -23.30
N LYS A 201 4.66 18.46 -24.53
CA LYS A 201 4.35 19.88 -24.86
C LYS A 201 3.16 20.43 -24.11
N ALA A 202 2.21 19.59 -23.71
CA ALA A 202 0.98 19.99 -23.04
C ALA A 202 1.10 19.99 -21.50
N GLY A 203 2.13 19.36 -20.95
CA GLY A 203 2.32 19.24 -19.50
C GLY A 203 3.17 18.03 -19.13
N GLU A 204 3.21 17.75 -17.84
CA GLU A 204 3.88 16.60 -17.27
C GLU A 204 2.92 15.81 -16.38
N GLY A 205 3.20 14.53 -16.16
CA GLY A 205 2.39 13.66 -15.32
C GLY A 205 3.01 12.30 -15.07
N ILE A 206 2.47 11.61 -14.10
CA ILE A 206 2.86 10.25 -13.75
C ILE A 206 1.91 9.29 -14.44
N GLY A 207 2.45 8.25 -15.03
CA GLY A 207 1.73 7.13 -15.62
C GLY A 207 1.99 5.84 -14.86
N GLY A 208 2.11 4.75 -15.59
CA GLY A 208 2.41 3.43 -15.03
C GLY A 208 2.57 2.39 -16.15
N PRO A 209 3.08 1.21 -15.85
CA PRO A 209 3.28 0.16 -16.84
C PRO A 209 1.98 -0.34 -17.47
N HIS A 210 0.87 -0.27 -16.74
CA HIS A 210 -0.43 -0.78 -17.19
C HIS A 210 -0.93 -0.12 -18.49
N ILE A 211 -0.74 1.21 -18.58
CA ILE A 211 -1.20 1.99 -19.74
C ILE A 211 -0.08 2.23 -20.76
N GLY A 212 1.17 1.93 -20.43
CA GLY A 212 2.34 2.05 -21.30
C GLY A 212 3.09 3.36 -21.18
N TYR A 213 4.18 3.46 -21.95
CA TYR A 213 5.03 4.65 -21.96
C TYR A 213 4.35 5.85 -22.62
N ASP A 214 4.73 7.04 -22.18
CA ASP A 214 4.23 8.34 -22.64
C ASP A 214 2.72 8.58 -22.38
N MET A 215 2.14 7.77 -21.51
CA MET A 215 0.74 7.87 -21.06
C MET A 215 0.68 8.32 -19.62
N ALA A 216 0.42 9.60 -19.36
CA ALA A 216 0.18 10.10 -18.02
C ALA A 216 -1.27 9.86 -17.57
N TRP A 217 -1.43 9.67 -16.26
CA TRP A 217 -2.74 9.54 -15.63
C TRP A 217 -3.06 10.83 -14.85
N PRO A 218 -3.80 11.80 -15.45
CA PRO A 218 -3.93 13.15 -14.87
C PRO A 218 -4.53 13.18 -13.47
N MET A 219 -5.41 12.24 -13.14
CA MET A 219 -6.06 12.17 -11.82
C MET A 219 -5.12 11.80 -10.68
N SER A 220 -3.93 11.27 -10.96
CA SER A 220 -2.93 10.97 -9.92
C SER A 220 -2.25 12.21 -9.36
N ILE A 221 -2.42 13.36 -10.00
CA ILE A 221 -1.71 14.61 -9.70
C ILE A 221 -2.56 15.55 -8.83
N MET A 222 -3.84 15.28 -8.74
CA MET A 222 -4.78 16.02 -7.91
C MET A 222 -4.78 15.51 -6.48
#